data_718290beb0cbefb73b6998cd95315c40
#
_entry.id   718290beb0cbefb73b6998cd95315c40
#
_cell.length_a   1.000
_cell.length_b   1.000
_cell.length_c   1.000
_cell.angle_alpha   90.00
_cell.angle_beta   90.00
_cell.angle_gamma   90.00
#
_symmetry.space_group_name_H-M   'P 1'
#
loop_
_entity.id
_entity.type
_entity.pdbx_description
1 polymer ?
#
loop_
_entity_poly.entity_id
_entity_poly.type
_entity_poly.pdbx_seq_one_letter_code
_entity_poly.pdbx_strand_id
1 'polypeptide(L)'
;MEILNTIESINFTTLFILFIGLKFTIETYLKYRNINSIKQNEGRVPKRFENIVNSEEYKKSTDYNLDRLKFQILVSFVSIFILLLLTLGGLLSWLTQIVLGITSSNILGAILLGFFIIIISEILEIPLAISVSYTHLTLPTTVQV
;
A
#
# COMPACT_ATOMS: atom_id res chain seq x y z
N MET A 1 0.86 20.02 34.93
CA MET A 1 1.03 20.31 33.51
C MET A 1 1.59 19.07 32.75
N GLU A 2 2.61 18.38 33.25
CA GLU A 2 3.20 17.19 32.67
C GLU A 2 2.23 16.00 32.53
N ILE A 3 1.41 15.74 33.56
CA ILE A 3 0.42 14.65 33.57
C ILE A 3 -0.68 14.87 32.54
N LEU A 4 -1.15 16.10 32.35
CA LEU A 4 -2.15 16.45 31.34
C LEU A 4 -1.60 16.23 29.92
N ASN A 5 -0.38 16.66 29.64
CA ASN A 5 0.28 16.42 28.36
C ASN A 5 0.47 14.93 28.07
N THR A 6 0.76 14.14 29.10
CA THR A 6 0.89 12.68 28.96
C THR A 6 -0.44 12.01 28.65
N ILE A 7 -1.53 12.42 29.31
CA ILE A 7 -2.88 11.91 29.05
C ILE A 7 -3.35 12.29 27.64
N GLU A 8 -3.10 13.51 27.19
CA GLU A 8 -3.45 13.97 25.84
C GLU A 8 -2.66 13.22 24.76
N SER A 9 -1.37 12.97 24.99
CA SER A 9 -0.54 12.22 24.05
C SER A 9 -0.95 10.75 23.94
N ILE A 10 -1.32 10.11 25.06
CA ILE A 10 -1.84 8.73 25.06
C ILE A 10 -3.16 8.67 24.33
N ASN A 11 -4.07 9.61 24.54
CA ASN A 11 -5.34 9.66 23.83
C ASN A 11 -5.17 9.86 22.34
N PHE A 12 -4.26 10.76 21.91
CA PHE A 12 -3.96 10.98 20.49
C PHE A 12 -3.37 9.73 19.84
N THR A 13 -2.38 9.09 20.45
CA THR A 13 -1.76 7.88 19.95
C THR A 13 -2.77 6.74 19.83
N THR A 14 -3.60 6.54 20.84
CA THR A 14 -4.66 5.51 20.82
C THR A 14 -5.65 5.77 19.68
N LEU A 15 -6.08 7.00 19.53
CA LEU A 15 -7.01 7.41 18.48
C LEU A 15 -6.40 7.22 17.08
N PHE A 16 -5.12 7.56 16.91
CA PHE A 16 -4.36 7.35 15.70
C PHE A 16 -4.28 5.86 15.31
N ILE A 17 -3.94 4.99 16.26
CA ILE A 17 -3.87 3.54 16.05
C ILE A 17 -5.26 3.00 15.68
N LEU A 18 -6.32 3.45 16.36
CA LEU A 18 -7.70 3.04 16.05
C LEU A 18 -8.10 3.40 14.62
N PHE A 19 -7.81 4.63 14.17
CA PHE A 19 -8.12 5.04 12.80
C PHE A 19 -7.33 4.25 11.75
N ILE A 20 -6.05 3.98 12.00
CA ILE A 20 -5.24 3.14 11.09
C ILE A 20 -5.80 1.73 11.05
N GLY A 21 -6.14 1.14 12.20
CA GLY A 21 -6.74 -0.19 12.29
C GLY A 21 -8.10 -0.26 11.57
N LEU A 22 -8.94 0.76 11.75
CA LEU A 22 -10.22 0.87 11.06
C LEU A 22 -10.03 0.97 9.54
N LYS A 23 -9.14 1.86 9.08
CA LYS A 23 -8.78 1.98 7.66
C LYS A 23 -8.35 0.63 7.09
N PHE A 24 -7.41 -0.04 7.74
CA PHE A 24 -6.89 -1.34 7.30
C PHE A 24 -7.98 -2.40 7.21
N THR A 25 -8.85 -2.47 8.21
CA THR A 25 -9.96 -3.43 8.26
C THR A 25 -10.92 -3.20 7.10
N ILE A 26 -11.31 -1.95 6.84
CA ILE A 26 -12.21 -1.59 5.74
C ILE A 26 -11.56 -1.93 4.39
N GLU A 27 -10.32 -1.52 4.16
CA GLU A 27 -9.61 -1.80 2.91
C GLU A 27 -9.45 -3.30 2.64
N THR A 28 -9.06 -4.06 3.66
CA THR A 28 -8.89 -5.52 3.56
C THR A 28 -10.23 -6.21 3.30
N TYR A 29 -11.28 -5.79 3.99
CA TYR A 29 -12.63 -6.30 3.78
C TYR A 29 -13.14 -6.05 2.35
N LEU A 30 -12.93 -4.84 1.82
CA LEU A 30 -13.32 -4.50 0.44
C LEU A 30 -12.55 -5.33 -0.60
N LYS A 31 -11.24 -5.49 -0.40
CA LYS A 31 -10.40 -6.33 -1.27
C LYS A 31 -10.83 -7.79 -1.21
N TYR A 32 -11.09 -8.32 -0.02
CA TYR A 32 -11.58 -9.68 0.18
C TYR A 32 -12.94 -9.90 -0.51
N ARG A 33 -13.87 -8.97 -0.35
CA ARG A 33 -15.17 -9.01 -1.02
C ARG A 33 -15.03 -8.98 -2.54
N ASN A 34 -14.10 -8.18 -3.06
CA ASN A 34 -13.81 -8.11 -4.48
C ASN A 34 -13.23 -9.44 -5.00
N ILE A 35 -12.28 -10.04 -4.29
CA ILE A 35 -11.74 -11.37 -4.58
C ILE A 35 -12.84 -12.42 -4.65
N ASN A 36 -13.74 -12.45 -3.67
CA ASN A 36 -14.87 -13.38 -3.66
C ASN A 36 -15.82 -13.16 -4.85
N SER A 37 -16.13 -11.92 -5.17
CA SER A 37 -16.97 -11.59 -6.34
C SER A 37 -16.34 -12.05 -7.65
N ILE A 38 -15.04 -11.88 -7.81
CA ILE A 38 -14.32 -12.34 -9.00
C ILE A 38 -14.35 -13.87 -9.08
N LYS A 39 -14.07 -14.57 -7.98
CA LYS A 39 -14.11 -16.06 -7.93
C LYS A 39 -15.48 -16.63 -8.23
N GLN A 40 -16.54 -16.01 -7.74
CA GLN A 40 -17.92 -16.47 -8.00
C GLN A 40 -18.32 -16.32 -9.46
N ASN A 41 -17.72 -15.38 -10.18
CA ASN A 41 -17.96 -15.12 -11.59
C ASN A 41 -16.83 -15.64 -12.51
N GLU A 42 -15.93 -16.46 -11.97
CA GLU A 42 -14.82 -17.04 -12.71
C GLU A 42 -15.35 -17.89 -13.88
N GLY A 43 -14.82 -17.64 -15.07
CA GLY A 43 -15.21 -18.37 -16.28
C GLY A 43 -16.53 -17.92 -16.93
N ARG A 44 -17.25 -16.95 -16.35
CA ARG A 44 -18.47 -16.38 -16.95
C ARG A 44 -18.15 -15.05 -17.62
N VAL A 45 -17.91 -15.10 -18.91
CA VAL A 45 -17.83 -13.85 -19.69
C VAL A 45 -19.20 -13.17 -19.66
N PRO A 46 -19.31 -11.89 -19.28
CA PRO A 46 -20.58 -11.19 -19.31
C PRO A 46 -21.16 -11.22 -20.74
N LYS A 47 -22.45 -11.49 -20.90
CA LYS A 47 -23.14 -11.64 -22.20
C LYS A 47 -22.84 -10.52 -23.21
N ARG A 48 -22.53 -9.32 -22.73
CA ARG A 48 -22.16 -8.18 -23.59
C ARG A 48 -20.78 -8.33 -24.26
N PHE A 49 -19.91 -9.17 -23.73
CA PHE A 49 -18.52 -9.32 -24.18
C PHE A 49 -18.22 -10.73 -24.74
N GLU A 50 -19.19 -11.65 -24.74
CA GLU A 50 -19.04 -13.02 -25.26
C GLU A 50 -18.54 -13.07 -26.72
N ASN A 51 -18.92 -12.08 -27.53
CA ASN A 51 -18.52 -11.99 -28.94
C ASN A 51 -17.20 -11.24 -29.17
N ILE A 52 -16.62 -10.63 -28.14
CA ILE A 52 -15.45 -9.73 -28.26
C ILE A 52 -14.22 -10.30 -27.55
N VAL A 53 -14.43 -11.04 -26.47
CA VAL A 53 -13.34 -11.54 -25.62
C VAL A 53 -13.35 -13.06 -25.63
N ASN A 54 -12.20 -13.65 -25.97
CA ASN A 54 -12.01 -15.08 -25.85
C ASN A 54 -12.06 -15.51 -24.37
N SER A 55 -12.77 -16.61 -24.08
CA SER A 55 -12.93 -17.12 -22.73
C SER A 55 -11.58 -17.42 -22.03
N GLU A 56 -10.57 -17.81 -22.81
CA GLU A 56 -9.22 -18.06 -22.29
C GLU A 56 -8.50 -16.77 -21.88
N GLU A 57 -8.63 -15.70 -22.66
CA GLU A 57 -8.08 -14.38 -22.34
C GLU A 57 -8.78 -13.76 -21.13
N TYR A 58 -10.10 -13.95 -21.04
CA TYR A 58 -10.87 -13.52 -19.88
C TYR A 58 -10.41 -14.23 -18.60
N LYS A 59 -10.17 -15.54 -18.67
CA LYS A 59 -9.66 -16.31 -17.53
C LYS A 59 -8.28 -15.82 -17.11
N LYS A 60 -7.35 -15.64 -18.03
CA LYS A 60 -6.00 -15.11 -17.74
C LYS A 60 -6.06 -13.73 -17.07
N SER A 61 -6.93 -12.85 -17.57
CA SER A 61 -7.15 -11.52 -16.98
C SER A 61 -7.74 -11.60 -15.57
N THR A 62 -8.63 -12.56 -15.33
CA THR A 62 -9.26 -12.80 -14.02
C THR A 62 -8.24 -13.32 -13.00
N ASP A 63 -7.44 -14.31 -13.38
CA ASP A 63 -6.37 -14.86 -12.54
C ASP A 63 -5.35 -13.78 -12.17
N TYR A 64 -4.96 -12.96 -13.14
CA TYR A 64 -4.13 -11.80 -12.92
C TYR A 64 -4.69 -10.84 -11.87
N ASN A 65 -5.96 -10.45 -12.03
CA ASN A 65 -6.61 -9.54 -11.08
C ASN A 65 -6.70 -10.14 -9.68
N LEU A 66 -6.93 -11.44 -9.55
CA LEU A 66 -6.95 -12.13 -8.26
C LEU A 66 -5.59 -12.07 -7.57
N ASP A 67 -4.51 -12.35 -8.29
CA ASP A 67 -3.16 -12.32 -7.71
C ASP A 67 -2.73 -10.89 -7.38
N ARG A 68 -3.08 -9.93 -8.21
CA ARG A 68 -2.87 -8.50 -7.92
C ARG A 68 -3.59 -8.07 -6.63
N LEU A 69 -4.84 -8.47 -6.43
CA LEU A 69 -5.61 -8.12 -5.22
C LEU A 69 -5.02 -8.76 -3.97
N LYS A 70 -4.61 -10.03 -4.03
CA LYS A 70 -3.92 -10.70 -2.91
C LYS A 70 -2.63 -9.96 -2.54
N PHE A 71 -1.84 -9.61 -3.56
CA PHE A 71 -0.61 -8.87 -3.37
C PHE A 71 -0.85 -7.47 -2.79
N GLN A 72 -1.89 -6.76 -3.23
CA GLN A 72 -2.26 -5.47 -2.66
C GLN A 72 -2.63 -5.53 -1.17
N ILE A 73 -3.15 -6.66 -0.69
CA ILE A 73 -3.38 -6.86 0.75
C ILE A 73 -2.04 -6.91 1.49
N LEU A 74 -1.06 -7.64 0.96
CA LEU A 74 0.28 -7.70 1.53
C LEU A 74 0.95 -6.31 1.55
N VAL A 75 0.87 -5.59 0.45
CA VAL A 75 1.39 -4.21 0.34
C VAL A 75 0.75 -3.30 1.40
N SER A 76 -0.57 -3.36 1.56
CA SER A 76 -1.26 -2.56 2.57
C SER A 76 -0.77 -2.87 3.99
N PHE A 77 -0.51 -4.14 4.30
CA PHE A 77 0.04 -4.54 5.60
C PHE A 77 1.44 -3.95 5.83
N VAL A 78 2.32 -4.07 4.83
CA VAL A 78 3.69 -3.53 4.90
C VAL A 78 3.67 -2.00 5.02
N SER A 79 2.83 -1.32 4.25
CA SER A 79 2.71 0.15 4.30
C SER A 79 2.25 0.64 5.68
N ILE A 80 1.31 -0.05 6.32
CA ILE A 80 0.89 0.29 7.69
C ILE A 80 1.99 0.04 8.70
N PHE A 81 2.72 -1.07 8.57
CA PHE A 81 3.85 -1.36 9.43
C PHE A 81 4.93 -0.27 9.34
N ILE A 82 5.26 0.17 8.14
CA ILE A 82 6.19 1.27 7.89
C ILE A 82 5.69 2.57 8.50
N LEU A 83 4.40 2.89 8.31
CA LEU A 83 3.78 4.09 8.89
C LEU A 83 3.87 4.09 10.43
N LEU A 84 3.59 2.96 11.07
CA LEU A 84 3.70 2.82 12.52
C LEU A 84 5.15 2.93 12.99
N LEU A 85 6.08 2.36 12.25
CA LEU A 85 7.52 2.44 12.56
C LEU A 85 8.04 3.87 12.40
N LEU A 86 7.60 4.58 11.37
CA LEU A 86 7.93 5.99 11.17
C LEU A 86 7.40 6.87 12.31
N THR A 87 6.12 6.69 12.68
CA THR A 87 5.44 7.58 13.63
C THR A 87 5.69 7.19 15.09
N LEU A 88 5.51 5.91 15.44
CA LEU A 88 5.62 5.41 16.82
C LEU A 88 7.00 4.82 17.12
N GLY A 89 7.68 4.30 16.11
CA GLY A 89 9.00 3.67 16.23
C GLY A 89 10.16 4.68 16.39
N GLY A 90 9.88 5.99 16.42
CA GLY A 90 10.89 7.02 16.62
C GLY A 90 11.76 7.32 15.39
N LEU A 91 11.52 6.66 14.25
CA LEU A 91 12.26 6.90 13.01
C LEU A 91 12.13 8.36 12.54
N LEU A 92 10.95 8.95 12.69
CA LEU A 92 10.72 10.36 12.38
C LEU A 92 11.56 11.28 13.28
N SER A 93 11.65 11.00 14.57
CA SER A 93 12.48 11.76 15.52
C SER A 93 13.95 11.65 15.18
N TRP A 94 14.42 10.47 14.80
CA TRP A 94 15.78 10.24 14.37
C TRP A 94 16.12 11.01 13.07
N LEU A 95 15.23 10.96 12.07
CA LEU A 95 15.38 11.75 10.84
C LEU A 95 15.41 13.26 11.12
N THR A 96 14.57 13.74 12.04
CA THR A 96 14.55 15.16 12.45
C THR A 96 15.89 15.57 13.03
N GLN A 97 16.51 14.74 13.87
CA GLN A 97 17.85 15.04 14.42
C GLN A 97 18.93 15.14 13.34
N ILE A 98 18.90 14.26 12.35
CA ILE A 98 19.82 14.33 11.20
C ILE A 98 19.62 15.65 10.44
N VAL A 99 18.40 16.01 10.14
CA VAL A 99 18.08 17.22 9.39
C VAL A 99 18.49 18.48 10.16
N LEU A 100 18.27 18.53 11.48
CA LEU A 100 18.71 19.64 12.33
C LEU A 100 20.24 19.75 12.40
N GLY A 101 20.96 18.65 12.22
CA GLY A 101 22.44 18.66 12.07
C GLY A 101 22.92 19.24 10.72
N ILE A 102 22.06 19.18 9.68
CA ILE A 102 22.41 19.69 8.34
C ILE A 102 22.07 21.17 8.19
N THR A 103 20.98 21.64 8.77
CA THR A 103 20.51 23.02 8.62
C THR A 103 19.92 23.59 9.90
N SER A 104 20.23 24.86 10.16
CA SER A 104 19.63 25.62 11.26
C SER A 104 18.33 26.34 10.86
N SER A 105 17.96 26.29 9.58
CA SER A 105 16.73 26.91 9.09
C SER A 105 15.53 25.97 9.27
N ASN A 106 14.52 26.41 10.01
CA ASN A 106 13.29 25.64 10.23
C ASN A 106 12.56 25.29 8.92
N ILE A 107 12.56 26.23 7.95
CA ILE A 107 11.89 26.03 6.66
C ILE A 107 12.63 24.98 5.83
N LEU A 108 13.96 25.12 5.68
CA LEU A 108 14.79 24.16 4.96
C LEU A 108 14.74 22.79 5.65
N GLY A 109 14.76 22.76 6.99
CA GLY A 109 14.62 21.53 7.76
C GLY A 109 13.31 20.81 7.47
N ALA A 110 12.17 21.50 7.44
CA ALA A 110 10.89 20.91 7.12
C ALA A 110 10.85 20.36 5.67
N ILE A 111 11.40 21.07 4.71
CA ILE A 111 11.48 20.63 3.31
C ILE A 111 12.35 19.37 3.18
N LEU A 112 13.54 19.35 3.79
CA LEU A 112 14.43 18.20 3.78
C LEU A 112 13.80 16.98 4.45
N LEU A 113 13.13 17.16 5.59
CA LEU A 113 12.43 16.09 6.28
C LEU A 113 11.34 15.48 5.40
N GLY A 114 10.50 16.31 4.77
CA GLY A 114 9.48 15.86 3.82
C GLY A 114 10.07 15.09 2.65
N PHE A 115 11.18 15.58 2.09
CA PHE A 115 11.90 14.92 1.00
C PHE A 115 12.45 13.54 1.41
N PHE A 116 13.05 13.41 2.59
CA PHE A 116 13.52 12.12 3.10
C PHE A 116 12.37 11.13 3.33
N ILE A 117 11.24 11.60 3.87
CA ILE A 117 10.06 10.74 4.07
C ILE A 117 9.55 10.20 2.74
N ILE A 118 9.45 11.06 1.72
CA ILE A 118 9.02 10.65 0.37
C ILE A 118 9.98 9.61 -0.20
N ILE A 119 11.30 9.88 -0.18
CA ILE A 119 12.29 8.93 -0.70
C ILE A 119 12.22 7.58 0.01
N ILE A 120 12.13 7.57 1.34
CA ILE A 120 12.03 6.32 2.11
C ILE A 120 10.76 5.55 1.73
N SER A 121 9.63 6.24 1.58
CA SER A 121 8.37 5.62 1.17
C SER A 121 8.47 5.02 -0.22
N GLU A 122 9.01 5.73 -1.20
CA GLU A 122 9.19 5.26 -2.57
C GLU A 122 10.15 4.06 -2.65
N ILE A 123 11.30 4.11 -1.95
CA ILE A 123 12.25 2.99 -1.92
C ILE A 123 11.61 1.72 -1.36
N LEU A 124 10.72 1.84 -0.39
CA LEU A 124 10.02 0.70 0.22
C LEU A 124 8.89 0.17 -0.67
N GLU A 125 8.31 1.01 -1.53
CA GLU A 125 7.26 0.60 -2.48
C GLU A 125 7.83 -0.01 -3.78
N ILE A 126 9.04 0.39 -4.21
CA ILE A 126 9.67 -0.11 -5.44
C ILE A 126 9.77 -1.64 -5.49
N PRO A 127 10.30 -2.38 -4.49
CA PRO A 127 10.39 -3.83 -4.55
C PRO A 127 9.01 -4.50 -4.62
N LEU A 128 7.99 -3.86 -4.05
CA LEU A 128 6.62 -4.33 -4.13
C LEU A 128 6.04 -4.16 -5.53
N ALA A 129 6.31 -3.03 -6.19
CA ALA A 129 5.89 -2.77 -7.57
C ALA A 129 6.62 -3.67 -8.58
N ILE A 130 7.91 -3.91 -8.38
CA ILE A 130 8.72 -4.79 -9.23
C ILE A 130 8.25 -6.24 -9.12
N SER A 131 7.95 -6.74 -7.93
CA SER A 131 7.44 -8.10 -7.72
C SER A 131 6.14 -8.37 -8.50
N VAL A 132 5.27 -7.37 -8.64
CA VAL A 132 4.07 -7.46 -9.50
C VAL A 132 4.44 -7.48 -10.98
N SER A 133 5.42 -6.69 -11.41
CA SER A 133 5.84 -6.62 -12.82
C SER A 133 6.50 -7.91 -13.30
N TYR A 134 7.31 -8.58 -12.47
CA TYR A 134 8.01 -9.81 -12.88
C TYR A 134 7.07 -11.00 -13.08
N THR A 135 5.97 -11.08 -12.36
CA THR A 135 4.96 -12.13 -12.59
C THR A 135 4.23 -11.97 -13.91
N HIS A 136 4.37 -10.83 -14.60
CA HIS A 136 3.65 -10.51 -15.84
C HIS A 136 4.52 -10.57 -17.10
N LEU A 137 5.85 -10.47 -16.97
CA LEU A 137 6.77 -10.58 -18.12
C LEU A 137 6.91 -12.01 -18.64
N THR A 138 6.34 -13.01 -17.95
CA THR A 138 6.30 -14.41 -18.41
C THR A 138 5.05 -14.74 -19.24
N LEU A 139 4.23 -13.79 -19.61
CA LEU A 139 3.19 -14.00 -20.61
C LEU A 139 3.84 -14.01 -21.99
N PRO A 140 3.81 -15.15 -22.73
CA PRO A 140 4.32 -15.18 -24.09
C PRO A 140 3.48 -14.24 -24.95
N THR A 141 4.08 -13.16 -25.40
CA THR A 141 3.60 -12.37 -26.54
C THR A 141 3.80 -13.22 -27.80
N THR A 142 3.03 -14.25 -27.98
CA THR A 142 2.86 -14.90 -29.27
C THR A 142 1.56 -14.39 -29.88
N VAL A 143 1.58 -13.13 -30.31
CA VAL A 143 0.82 -12.73 -31.48
C VAL A 143 1.73 -13.08 -32.66
N GLN A 144 1.58 -14.26 -33.23
CA GLN A 144 1.96 -14.52 -34.62
C GLN A 144 0.70 -14.44 -35.47
N VAL A 145 0.80 -13.59 -36.46
CA VAL A 145 -0.03 -13.36 -37.62
C VAL A 145 -0.50 -14.65 -38.29
#